data_aa1a55f64d56a3b07b6aa27354d3e0dd
#
_entry.id   aa1a55f64d56a3b07b6aa27354d3e0dd
#
_cell.length_a   1.000
_cell.length_b   1.000
_cell.length_c   1.000
_cell.angle_alpha   90.00
_cell.angle_beta   90.00
_cell.angle_gamma   90.00
#
_symmetry.space_group_name_H-M   'P 1'
#
loop_
_entity.id
_entity.type
_entity.pdbx_description
1 polymer ?
#
loop_
_entity_poly.entity_id
_entity_poly.type
_entity_poly.pdbx_seq_one_letter_code
_entity_poly.pdbx_strand_id
1 'polypeptide(L)'
;MFFRRLRRGARSRSFSGPAIVGSLDSILDGKCFGWALVENQESPAAVKIAVDGSIVAEGTADEFRRDLLDTGRSTGHCAFVVDLPTEVRDGRFHRVTAMVGEQIFAELKEVQLIAKLTPAQFDQEAPWLDADEQTFERELECRLSSGEFQPELVANLRFFRENGYVCLPGAIPHALIDNVLRDVERAWDARPSHLMVQSSSLGSPTALRQVEQTDGFRRSSFRYLDFHNWSEAGAEIMMHPRVIEFVRAYLGVTPVAMQTLLFENGTQQRAHQDFAYVHSLNPAALAGAWVALEDVHPDAGPLFYYAGSHRQVRKHVFENGTILAEGDGPHIRAFEEYLQAECERLGLERVRLIARKGDVLIWHSALVHGGTARANPSLTRKSMVSHYSTADAYPFDRRNAGARPQVKSRNGATYYALQCDGHREGLFPLD
;
A
#
# COMPACT_ATOMS: atom_id res chain seq x y z
N MET A 1 -1.10 -46.43 -23.38
CA MET A 1 -1.64 -47.42 -22.43
C MET A 1 -0.74 -47.48 -21.21
N PHE A 2 -1.07 -46.68 -20.15
CA PHE A 2 -0.65 -46.90 -18.77
C PHE A 2 -1.42 -45.92 -17.89
N PHE A 3 -2.57 -46.40 -17.39
CA PHE A 3 -3.33 -45.72 -16.34
C PHE A 3 -2.59 -45.90 -15.00
N ARG A 4 -2.19 -44.84 -14.34
CA ARG A 4 -1.80 -44.83 -12.90
C ARG A 4 -2.97 -44.37 -12.05
N ARG A 5 -3.45 -45.31 -11.23
CA ARG A 5 -4.48 -45.17 -10.24
C ARG A 5 -4.14 -44.05 -9.24
N LEU A 6 -5.01 -43.04 -9.15
CA LEU A 6 -5.05 -42.11 -8.01
C LEU A 6 -5.58 -42.85 -6.78
N ARG A 7 -4.79 -42.86 -5.73
CA ARG A 7 -5.18 -43.38 -4.41
C ARG A 7 -6.25 -42.47 -3.80
N ARG A 8 -7.42 -43.01 -3.59
CA ARG A 8 -8.44 -42.46 -2.67
C ARG A 8 -7.91 -42.58 -1.24
N GLY A 9 -7.92 -41.49 -0.50
CA GLY A 9 -7.55 -41.51 0.90
C GLY A 9 -7.71 -40.16 1.61
N ALA A 10 -8.94 -39.65 1.71
CA ALA A 10 -9.38 -38.81 2.85
C ALA A 10 -10.88 -39.01 2.98
N ARG A 11 -11.31 -39.66 4.06
CA ARG A 11 -12.73 -39.81 4.42
C ARG A 11 -13.25 -38.39 4.74
N SER A 12 -14.04 -37.79 3.84
CA SER A 12 -14.91 -36.69 4.17
C SER A 12 -15.93 -37.21 5.20
N ARG A 13 -15.99 -36.61 6.37
CA ARG A 13 -17.13 -36.76 7.26
C ARG A 13 -18.35 -36.26 6.48
N SER A 14 -19.27 -37.17 6.12
CA SER A 14 -20.56 -36.80 5.54
C SER A 14 -21.36 -36.11 6.66
N PHE A 15 -21.52 -34.79 6.54
CA PHE A 15 -22.50 -34.06 7.32
C PHE A 15 -23.90 -34.48 6.84
N SER A 16 -24.74 -34.98 7.74
CA SER A 16 -26.12 -35.39 7.49
C SER A 16 -27.12 -34.23 7.68
N GLY A 17 -26.70 -32.97 7.44
CA GLY A 17 -27.53 -31.76 7.51
C GLY A 17 -28.08 -31.34 6.15
N PRO A 18 -29.07 -30.40 6.12
CA PRO A 18 -29.56 -29.84 4.88
C PRO A 18 -28.44 -29.12 4.09
N ALA A 19 -28.51 -29.13 2.75
CA ALA A 19 -27.50 -28.48 1.95
C ALA A 19 -27.57 -26.94 2.14
N ILE A 20 -26.40 -26.32 2.29
CA ILE A 20 -26.28 -24.88 2.42
C ILE A 20 -25.64 -24.36 1.14
N VAL A 21 -26.29 -23.35 0.52
CA VAL A 21 -25.79 -22.63 -0.65
C VAL A 21 -25.64 -21.17 -0.27
N GLY A 22 -24.46 -20.62 -0.53
CA GLY A 22 -24.19 -19.22 -0.17
C GLY A 22 -22.86 -18.73 -0.69
N SER A 23 -22.58 -17.47 -0.43
CA SER A 23 -21.34 -16.79 -0.75
C SER A 23 -20.98 -15.79 0.34
N LEU A 24 -19.70 -15.62 0.59
CA LEU A 24 -19.13 -14.47 1.28
C LEU A 24 -18.53 -13.58 0.20
N ASP A 25 -19.26 -12.52 -0.20
CA ASP A 25 -18.97 -11.76 -1.40
C ASP A 25 -17.81 -10.78 -1.19
N SER A 26 -17.78 -10.11 -0.05
CA SER A 26 -16.74 -9.14 0.28
C SER A 26 -16.69 -8.84 1.77
N ILE A 27 -15.58 -8.25 2.19
CA ILE A 27 -15.46 -7.59 3.49
C ILE A 27 -15.04 -6.15 3.23
N LEU A 28 -15.89 -5.22 3.67
CA LEU A 28 -15.71 -3.80 3.45
C LEU A 28 -16.09 -3.05 4.74
N ASP A 29 -15.28 -2.08 5.16
CA ASP A 29 -15.52 -1.29 6.38
C ASP A 29 -15.70 -2.13 7.66
N GLY A 30 -15.08 -3.29 7.73
CA GLY A 30 -15.25 -4.22 8.83
C GLY A 30 -16.61 -4.91 8.85
N LYS A 31 -17.33 -4.93 7.74
CA LYS A 31 -18.58 -5.67 7.55
C LYS A 31 -18.39 -6.78 6.54
N CYS A 32 -18.89 -7.95 6.88
CA CYS A 32 -19.00 -9.09 5.98
C CYS A 32 -20.30 -9.02 5.20
N PHE A 33 -20.22 -9.00 3.88
CA PHE A 33 -21.34 -9.02 2.95
C PHE A 33 -21.43 -10.39 2.29
N GLY A 34 -22.64 -10.94 2.20
CA GLY A 34 -22.83 -12.23 1.55
C GLY A 34 -24.30 -12.62 1.52
N TRP A 35 -24.53 -13.89 1.20
CA TRP A 35 -25.86 -14.48 1.25
C TRP A 35 -25.78 -15.96 1.59
N ALA A 36 -26.85 -16.50 2.20
CA ALA A 36 -26.95 -17.91 2.56
C ALA A 36 -28.39 -18.42 2.48
N LEU A 37 -28.56 -19.59 1.90
CA LEU A 37 -29.80 -20.34 1.87
C LEU A 37 -29.56 -21.74 2.44
N VAL A 38 -30.48 -22.19 3.28
CA VAL A 38 -30.54 -23.56 3.76
C VAL A 38 -31.65 -24.29 3.01
N GLU A 39 -31.31 -25.41 2.37
CA GLU A 39 -32.26 -26.15 1.56
C GLU A 39 -33.44 -26.66 2.41
N ASN A 40 -34.66 -26.46 1.92
CA ASN A 40 -35.90 -26.80 2.62
C ASN A 40 -36.16 -26.08 3.96
N GLN A 41 -35.54 -24.91 4.16
CA GLN A 41 -35.79 -24.05 5.31
C GLN A 41 -36.46 -22.74 4.85
N GLU A 42 -37.61 -22.39 5.42
CA GLU A 42 -38.31 -21.14 5.12
C GLU A 42 -37.79 -19.95 5.95
N SER A 43 -37.23 -20.22 7.14
CA SER A 43 -36.67 -19.16 7.98
C SER A 43 -35.27 -18.74 7.49
N PRO A 44 -34.92 -17.45 7.66
CA PRO A 44 -33.58 -16.95 7.31
C PRO A 44 -32.45 -17.75 8.00
N ALA A 45 -31.35 -17.92 7.30
CA ALA A 45 -30.21 -18.65 7.85
C ALA A 45 -29.47 -17.83 8.93
N ALA A 46 -29.19 -18.46 10.08
CA ALA A 46 -28.31 -17.88 11.09
C ALA A 46 -26.85 -18.07 10.62
N VAL A 47 -26.19 -16.98 10.29
CA VAL A 47 -24.82 -16.97 9.77
C VAL A 47 -23.84 -16.65 10.89
N LYS A 48 -22.76 -17.42 10.96
CA LYS A 48 -21.61 -17.18 11.83
C LYS A 48 -20.41 -16.82 10.98
N ILE A 49 -19.67 -15.81 11.41
CA ILE A 49 -18.41 -15.43 10.80
C ILE A 49 -17.28 -15.86 11.73
N ALA A 50 -16.33 -16.63 11.20
CA ALA A 50 -15.12 -16.99 11.92
C ALA A 50 -13.89 -16.38 11.24
N VAL A 51 -12.98 -15.87 12.06
CA VAL A 51 -11.67 -15.36 11.67
C VAL A 51 -10.61 -16.30 12.22
N ASP A 52 -9.78 -16.85 11.35
CA ASP A 52 -8.74 -17.84 11.67
C ASP A 52 -9.26 -19.04 12.49
N GLY A 53 -10.51 -19.44 12.23
CA GLY A 53 -11.17 -20.56 12.88
C GLY A 53 -11.91 -20.22 14.18
N SER A 54 -11.81 -18.98 14.68
CA SER A 54 -12.54 -18.51 15.87
C SER A 54 -13.80 -17.77 15.46
N ILE A 55 -14.97 -18.15 15.94
CA ILE A 55 -16.23 -17.43 15.69
C ILE A 55 -16.15 -16.08 16.39
N VAL A 56 -16.30 -15.00 15.61
CA VAL A 56 -16.13 -13.62 16.09
C VAL A 56 -17.40 -12.77 15.95
N ALA A 57 -18.33 -13.18 15.07
CA ALA A 57 -19.58 -12.47 14.86
C ALA A 57 -20.69 -13.41 14.37
N GLU A 58 -21.95 -13.01 14.59
CA GLU A 58 -23.14 -13.73 14.14
C GLU A 58 -24.14 -12.73 13.56
N GLY A 59 -24.95 -13.19 12.60
CA GLY A 59 -26.01 -12.41 11.97
C GLY A 59 -27.06 -13.30 11.31
N THR A 60 -28.02 -12.69 10.65
CA THR A 60 -29.11 -13.38 9.96
C THR A 60 -29.10 -13.01 8.48
N ALA A 61 -29.33 -13.98 7.61
CA ALA A 61 -29.42 -13.79 6.16
C ALA A 61 -30.88 -13.46 5.77
N ASP A 62 -31.32 -12.23 6.08
CA ASP A 62 -32.68 -11.74 5.86
C ASP A 62 -32.75 -10.42 5.06
N GLU A 63 -31.60 -9.85 4.71
CA GLU A 63 -31.52 -8.65 3.89
C GLU A 63 -31.95 -8.93 2.44
N PHE A 64 -32.61 -7.92 1.82
CA PHE A 64 -33.08 -8.03 0.45
C PHE A 64 -31.99 -7.67 -0.56
N ARG A 65 -31.81 -8.57 -1.56
CA ARG A 65 -30.97 -8.30 -2.74
C ARG A 65 -31.69 -8.65 -4.02
N ARG A 66 -31.77 -7.69 -4.93
CA ARG A 66 -32.48 -7.80 -6.21
C ARG A 66 -31.89 -8.86 -7.13
N ASP A 67 -30.58 -8.94 -7.20
CA ASP A 67 -29.87 -9.93 -8.02
C ASP A 67 -30.15 -11.37 -7.59
N LEU A 68 -30.34 -11.61 -6.27
CA LEU A 68 -30.71 -12.94 -5.75
C LEU A 68 -32.15 -13.31 -6.07
N LEU A 69 -33.07 -12.34 -6.08
CA LEU A 69 -34.46 -12.54 -6.55
C LEU A 69 -34.48 -12.90 -8.04
N ASP A 70 -33.72 -12.17 -8.87
CA ASP A 70 -33.71 -12.33 -10.32
C ASP A 70 -33.12 -13.70 -10.76
N THR A 71 -32.33 -14.37 -9.89
CA THR A 71 -31.87 -15.74 -10.15
C THR A 71 -32.95 -16.81 -9.97
N GLY A 72 -34.11 -16.47 -9.40
CA GLY A 72 -35.21 -17.39 -9.11
C GLY A 72 -34.91 -18.42 -8.03
N ARG A 73 -33.80 -18.28 -7.29
CA ARG A 73 -33.35 -19.24 -6.24
C ARG A 73 -33.95 -18.93 -4.87
N SER A 74 -34.45 -17.71 -4.64
CA SER A 74 -35.00 -17.28 -3.36
C SER A 74 -36.01 -16.16 -3.54
N THR A 75 -36.65 -15.72 -2.45
CA THR A 75 -37.50 -14.51 -2.40
C THR A 75 -36.68 -13.21 -2.48
N GLY A 76 -35.37 -13.30 -2.59
CA GLY A 76 -34.43 -12.18 -2.52
C GLY A 76 -34.01 -11.82 -1.09
N HIS A 77 -34.69 -12.31 -0.07
CA HIS A 77 -34.39 -12.11 1.36
C HIS A 77 -33.51 -13.24 1.88
N CYS A 78 -32.24 -13.24 1.53
CA CYS A 78 -31.24 -14.22 1.96
C CYS A 78 -29.83 -13.64 2.03
N ALA A 79 -29.70 -12.33 1.91
CA ALA A 79 -28.40 -11.68 2.09
C ALA A 79 -28.15 -11.37 3.58
N PHE A 80 -26.88 -11.19 3.95
CA PHE A 80 -26.48 -10.77 5.28
C PHE A 80 -25.44 -9.67 5.24
N VAL A 81 -25.47 -8.84 6.27
CA VAL A 81 -24.42 -7.88 6.61
C VAL A 81 -24.06 -8.09 8.06
N VAL A 82 -22.83 -8.53 8.35
CA VAL A 82 -22.37 -8.85 9.70
C VAL A 82 -21.16 -7.99 10.04
N ASP A 83 -21.25 -7.21 11.12
CA ASP A 83 -20.14 -6.40 11.62
C ASP A 83 -19.07 -7.28 12.27
N LEU A 84 -17.81 -7.07 11.87
CA LEU A 84 -16.64 -7.67 12.53
C LEU A 84 -16.22 -6.81 13.73
N PRO A 85 -15.93 -7.42 14.87
CA PRO A 85 -15.45 -6.70 16.04
C PRO A 85 -14.08 -6.05 15.78
N THR A 86 -13.80 -4.96 16.49
CA THR A 86 -12.57 -4.18 16.30
C THR A 86 -11.31 -4.99 16.58
N GLU A 87 -11.39 -5.93 17.51
CA GLU A 87 -10.28 -6.76 17.97
C GLU A 87 -9.67 -7.63 16.86
N VAL A 88 -10.48 -8.04 15.87
CA VAL A 88 -9.97 -8.81 14.72
C VAL A 88 -9.53 -7.93 13.55
N ARG A 89 -9.72 -6.63 13.65
CA ARG A 89 -9.31 -5.67 12.62
C ARG A 89 -7.94 -5.08 12.93
N ASP A 90 -6.97 -5.96 13.10
CA ASP A 90 -5.60 -5.66 13.53
C ASP A 90 -4.66 -5.33 12.36
N GLY A 91 -5.20 -5.24 11.14
CA GLY A 91 -4.45 -4.95 9.92
C GLY A 91 -3.70 -6.12 9.33
N ARG A 92 -3.81 -7.32 9.92
CA ARG A 92 -3.21 -8.54 9.39
C ARG A 92 -4.09 -9.18 8.33
N PHE A 93 -3.50 -10.12 7.61
CA PHE A 93 -4.25 -10.99 6.71
C PHE A 93 -4.82 -12.17 7.49
N HIS A 94 -6.10 -12.40 7.30
CA HIS A 94 -6.87 -13.42 7.98
C HIS A 94 -7.57 -14.33 6.98
N ARG A 95 -7.89 -15.54 7.44
CA ARG A 95 -8.85 -16.41 6.80
C ARG A 95 -10.21 -16.12 7.41
N VAL A 96 -11.17 -15.69 6.60
CA VAL A 96 -12.53 -15.42 7.04
C VAL A 96 -13.47 -16.47 6.44
N THR A 97 -14.23 -17.15 7.29
CA THR A 97 -15.19 -18.17 6.88
C THR A 97 -16.61 -17.81 7.33
N ALA A 98 -17.58 -18.09 6.45
CA ALA A 98 -18.99 -17.97 6.77
C ALA A 98 -19.60 -19.36 6.94
N MET A 99 -20.38 -19.52 8.00
CA MET A 99 -20.92 -20.81 8.45
C MET A 99 -22.41 -20.70 8.78
N VAL A 100 -23.13 -21.81 8.62
CA VAL A 100 -24.45 -22.02 9.22
C VAL A 100 -24.35 -23.28 10.09
N GLY A 101 -24.65 -23.14 11.37
CA GLY A 101 -24.34 -24.17 12.36
C GLY A 101 -22.83 -24.41 12.44
N GLU A 102 -22.39 -25.64 12.12
CA GLU A 102 -20.98 -26.02 12.04
C GLU A 102 -20.47 -26.19 10.59
N GLN A 103 -21.33 -25.97 9.61
CA GLN A 103 -20.99 -26.15 8.21
C GLN A 103 -20.47 -24.85 7.60
N ILE A 104 -19.23 -24.85 7.12
CA ILE A 104 -18.65 -23.76 6.31
C ILE A 104 -19.26 -23.82 4.90
N PHE A 105 -19.84 -22.73 4.43
CA PHE A 105 -20.38 -22.61 3.09
C PHE A 105 -19.58 -21.66 2.21
N ALA A 106 -18.78 -20.76 2.79
CA ALA A 106 -17.93 -19.83 2.05
C ALA A 106 -16.65 -19.50 2.83
N GLU A 107 -15.58 -19.18 2.10
CA GLU A 107 -14.28 -18.82 2.66
C GLU A 107 -13.63 -17.73 1.79
N LEU A 108 -13.11 -16.69 2.43
CA LEU A 108 -12.16 -15.76 1.86
C LEU A 108 -10.79 -15.98 2.53
N LYS A 109 -9.77 -16.15 1.72
CA LYS A 109 -8.37 -16.31 2.17
C LYS A 109 -7.64 -14.99 2.03
N GLU A 110 -6.72 -14.75 2.97
CA GLU A 110 -5.81 -13.59 2.90
C GLU A 110 -6.54 -12.24 2.82
N VAL A 111 -7.59 -12.08 3.63
CA VAL A 111 -8.33 -10.81 3.74
C VAL A 111 -7.64 -9.94 4.77
N GLN A 112 -7.25 -8.75 4.40
CA GLN A 112 -6.72 -7.78 5.34
C GLN A 112 -7.87 -7.10 6.11
N LEU A 113 -7.90 -7.28 7.44
CA LEU A 113 -8.90 -6.66 8.30
C LEU A 113 -8.33 -5.40 8.96
N ILE A 114 -8.74 -4.23 8.48
CA ILE A 114 -8.21 -2.93 8.91
C ILE A 114 -9.19 -2.25 9.88
N ALA A 115 -8.68 -1.76 11.01
CA ALA A 115 -9.46 -0.93 11.92
C ALA A 115 -9.79 0.42 11.26
N LYS A 116 -10.91 1.02 11.64
CA LYS A 116 -11.17 2.42 11.30
C LYS A 116 -10.10 3.30 11.96
N LEU A 117 -9.51 4.18 11.18
CA LEU A 117 -8.55 5.16 11.66
C LEU A 117 -9.16 6.56 11.58
N THR A 118 -9.11 7.28 12.69
CA THR A 118 -9.63 8.65 12.78
C THR A 118 -8.50 9.68 12.72
N PRO A 119 -8.79 10.94 12.40
CA PRO A 119 -7.79 12.02 12.51
C PRO A 119 -7.12 12.11 13.89
N ALA A 120 -7.89 11.93 14.97
CA ALA A 120 -7.36 11.99 16.33
C ALA A 120 -6.35 10.88 16.63
N GLN A 121 -6.62 9.66 16.18
CA GLN A 121 -5.67 8.55 16.31
C GLN A 121 -4.40 8.80 15.49
N PHE A 122 -4.53 9.32 14.26
CA PHE A 122 -3.38 9.71 13.47
C PHE A 122 -2.49 10.72 14.21
N ASP A 123 -3.08 11.76 14.80
CA ASP A 123 -2.34 12.80 15.49
C ASP A 123 -1.70 12.31 16.81
N GLN A 124 -2.34 11.36 17.51
CA GLN A 124 -1.81 10.75 18.74
C GLN A 124 -0.60 9.85 18.50
N GLU A 125 -0.57 9.19 17.33
CA GLU A 125 0.48 8.24 16.97
C GLU A 125 1.56 8.86 16.07
N ALA A 126 1.57 10.19 15.95
CA ALA A 126 2.54 10.91 15.14
C ALA A 126 3.98 10.73 15.68
N PRO A 127 4.99 10.69 14.80
CA PRO A 127 6.39 10.64 15.22
C PRO A 127 6.78 11.82 16.12
N TRP A 128 7.87 11.66 16.88
CA TRP A 128 8.41 12.71 17.79
C TRP A 128 8.60 14.07 17.10
N LEU A 129 8.87 14.06 15.80
CA LEU A 129 9.07 15.26 14.98
C LEU A 129 7.80 16.14 14.94
N ASP A 130 6.63 15.55 15.10
CA ASP A 130 5.33 16.24 15.08
C ASP A 130 4.85 16.66 16.50
N ALA A 131 5.67 16.40 17.53
CA ALA A 131 5.40 16.85 18.88
C ALA A 131 5.25 18.39 18.94
N ASP A 132 4.83 18.92 20.09
CA ASP A 132 4.82 20.37 20.31
C ASP A 132 6.22 20.98 20.14
N GLU A 133 6.27 22.29 19.84
CA GLU A 133 7.52 22.99 19.51
C GLU A 133 8.58 22.85 20.60
N GLN A 134 8.19 22.97 21.85
CA GLN A 134 9.13 22.91 22.97
C GLN A 134 9.72 21.51 23.15
N THR A 135 8.91 20.48 23.01
CA THR A 135 9.34 19.08 23.07
C THR A 135 10.26 18.75 21.91
N PHE A 136 9.88 19.16 20.69
CA PHE A 136 10.69 18.96 19.49
C PHE A 136 12.07 19.61 19.61
N GLU A 137 12.14 20.90 19.92
CA GLU A 137 13.44 21.61 19.99
C GLU A 137 14.34 21.04 21.09
N ARG A 138 13.79 20.71 22.25
CA ARG A 138 14.55 20.10 23.34
C ARG A 138 15.16 18.75 22.92
N GLU A 139 14.37 17.91 22.27
CA GLU A 139 14.85 16.60 21.80
C GLU A 139 15.93 16.75 20.72
N LEU A 140 15.73 17.69 19.79
CA LEU A 140 16.66 17.99 18.73
C LEU A 140 18.01 18.51 19.25
N GLU A 141 17.98 19.44 20.23
CA GLU A 141 19.17 19.96 20.89
C GLU A 141 19.92 18.88 21.69
N CYS A 142 19.18 17.97 22.34
CA CYS A 142 19.78 16.83 23.06
C CYS A 142 20.55 15.92 22.11
N ARG A 143 19.97 15.54 20.97
CA ARG A 143 20.59 14.68 19.95
C ARG A 143 21.77 15.35 19.23
N LEU A 144 21.68 16.66 19.01
CA LEU A 144 22.81 17.46 18.49
C LEU A 144 23.97 17.51 19.49
N SER A 145 23.69 17.81 20.77
CA SER A 145 24.69 17.96 21.82
C SER A 145 25.39 16.64 22.16
N SER A 146 24.66 15.52 22.05
CA SER A 146 25.22 14.17 22.23
C SER A 146 26.08 13.70 21.04
N GLY A 147 26.03 14.42 19.91
CA GLY A 147 26.70 14.03 18.65
C GLY A 147 25.96 12.94 17.87
N GLU A 148 24.76 12.57 18.29
CA GLU A 148 23.91 11.61 17.55
C GLU A 148 23.49 12.19 16.20
N PHE A 149 23.10 13.46 16.15
CA PHE A 149 22.77 14.16 14.92
C PHE A 149 23.82 15.17 14.52
N GLN A 150 24.12 15.24 13.23
CA GLN A 150 24.99 16.25 12.65
C GLN A 150 24.19 17.54 12.36
N PRO A 151 24.83 18.73 12.35
CA PRO A 151 24.14 20.01 12.11
C PRO A 151 23.31 20.07 10.82
N GLU A 152 23.78 19.44 9.74
CA GLU A 152 23.06 19.36 8.47
C GLU A 152 21.74 18.58 8.61
N LEU A 153 21.78 17.44 9.30
CA LEU A 153 20.59 16.64 9.59
C LEU A 153 19.57 17.41 10.43
N VAL A 154 20.06 18.14 11.46
CA VAL A 154 19.23 18.98 12.32
C VAL A 154 18.52 20.08 11.49
N ALA A 155 19.24 20.75 10.60
CA ALA A 155 18.67 21.75 9.71
C ALA A 155 17.60 21.14 8.79
N ASN A 156 17.88 19.96 8.23
CA ASN A 156 16.94 19.22 7.38
C ASN A 156 15.69 18.77 8.15
N LEU A 157 15.81 18.35 9.40
CA LEU A 157 14.67 17.94 10.23
C LEU A 157 13.78 19.14 10.60
N ARG A 158 14.35 20.29 10.92
CA ARG A 158 13.58 21.53 11.14
C ARG A 158 12.82 21.93 9.87
N PHE A 159 13.51 21.94 8.74
CA PHE A 159 12.89 22.25 7.45
C PHE A 159 11.75 21.27 7.12
N PHE A 160 11.98 19.97 7.32
CA PHE A 160 10.97 18.94 7.06
C PHE A 160 9.74 19.11 7.97
N ARG A 161 9.96 19.38 9.26
CA ARG A 161 8.88 19.63 10.22
C ARG A 161 7.99 20.80 9.79
N GLU A 162 8.58 21.87 9.27
CA GLU A 162 7.86 23.06 8.83
C GLU A 162 7.14 22.84 7.49
N ASN A 163 7.82 22.21 6.55
CA ASN A 163 7.40 22.14 5.16
C ASN A 163 6.78 20.79 4.74
N GLY A 164 7.00 19.72 5.51
CA GLY A 164 6.51 18.37 5.23
C GLY A 164 7.32 17.60 4.18
N TYR A 165 8.46 18.15 3.75
CA TYR A 165 9.38 17.51 2.82
C TYR A 165 10.82 18.00 3.04
N VAL A 166 11.78 17.25 2.50
CA VAL A 166 13.18 17.66 2.36
C VAL A 166 13.73 17.19 1.03
N CYS A 167 14.58 17.99 0.40
CA CYS A 167 15.35 17.60 -0.76
C CYS A 167 16.80 17.28 -0.32
N LEU A 168 17.33 16.15 -0.77
CA LEU A 168 18.72 15.74 -0.59
C LEU A 168 19.40 15.73 -1.97
N PRO A 169 20.08 16.83 -2.35
CA PRO A 169 20.68 16.95 -3.68
C PRO A 169 21.80 15.92 -3.89
N GLY A 170 21.81 15.28 -5.05
CA GLY A 170 22.82 14.32 -5.46
C GLY A 170 23.07 13.19 -4.44
N ALA A 171 22.02 12.80 -3.68
CA ALA A 171 22.16 11.79 -2.61
C ALA A 171 22.48 10.41 -3.16
N ILE A 172 22.00 10.07 -4.35
CA ILE A 172 22.18 8.77 -4.99
C ILE A 172 23.25 8.86 -6.08
N PRO A 173 24.32 8.03 -6.04
CA PRO A 173 25.35 8.01 -7.07
C PRO A 173 24.79 7.65 -8.45
N HIS A 174 25.21 8.38 -9.49
CA HIS A 174 24.77 8.14 -10.86
C HIS A 174 25.04 6.71 -11.33
N ALA A 175 26.19 6.12 -10.97
CA ALA A 175 26.53 4.74 -11.34
C ALA A 175 25.52 3.72 -10.79
N LEU A 176 24.99 3.94 -9.58
CA LEU A 176 23.95 3.08 -9.00
C LEU A 176 22.64 3.23 -9.75
N ILE A 177 22.27 4.46 -10.13
CA ILE A 177 21.10 4.73 -10.95
C ILE A 177 21.23 4.06 -12.32
N ASP A 178 22.41 4.11 -12.96
CA ASP A 178 22.63 3.48 -14.25
C ASP A 178 22.49 1.95 -14.18
N ASN A 179 22.81 1.35 -13.04
CA ASN A 179 22.53 -0.07 -12.79
C ASN A 179 21.03 -0.36 -12.76
N VAL A 180 20.25 0.46 -12.01
CA VAL A 180 18.79 0.32 -11.99
C VAL A 180 18.19 0.48 -13.38
N LEU A 181 18.63 1.46 -14.16
CA LEU A 181 18.13 1.68 -15.52
C LEU A 181 18.43 0.49 -16.44
N ARG A 182 19.63 -0.13 -16.33
CA ARG A 182 19.94 -1.37 -17.05
C ARG A 182 19.04 -2.54 -16.60
N ASP A 183 18.75 -2.62 -15.30
CA ASP A 183 17.85 -3.65 -14.80
C ASP A 183 16.41 -3.45 -15.27
N VAL A 184 15.94 -2.21 -15.47
CA VAL A 184 14.63 -1.91 -16.09
C VAL A 184 14.57 -2.44 -17.52
N GLU A 185 15.60 -2.19 -18.36
CA GLU A 185 15.66 -2.74 -19.71
C GLU A 185 15.67 -4.26 -19.69
N ARG A 186 16.50 -4.87 -18.83
CA ARG A 186 16.53 -6.33 -18.66
C ARG A 186 15.17 -6.90 -18.23
N ALA A 187 14.47 -6.24 -17.30
CA ALA A 187 13.15 -6.66 -16.85
C ALA A 187 12.12 -6.57 -17.97
N TRP A 188 12.17 -5.50 -18.78
CA TRP A 188 11.29 -5.34 -19.93
C TRP A 188 11.49 -6.44 -20.98
N ASP A 189 12.73 -6.85 -21.25
CA ASP A 189 13.05 -7.89 -22.19
C ASP A 189 12.76 -9.31 -21.66
N ALA A 190 13.20 -9.60 -20.42
CA ALA A 190 13.07 -10.92 -19.80
C ALA A 190 11.66 -11.25 -19.30
N ARG A 191 10.86 -10.24 -18.96
CA ARG A 191 9.45 -10.35 -18.49
C ARG A 191 9.27 -11.37 -17.37
N PRO A 192 9.96 -11.21 -16.24
CA PRO A 192 9.93 -12.19 -15.15
C PRO A 192 8.51 -12.33 -14.59
N SER A 193 8.15 -13.56 -14.23
CA SER A 193 6.78 -13.91 -13.80
C SER A 193 6.36 -13.28 -12.47
N HIS A 194 7.33 -12.96 -11.62
CA HIS A 194 7.11 -12.40 -10.29
C HIS A 194 7.13 -10.87 -10.26
N LEU A 195 7.57 -10.21 -11.34
CA LEU A 195 7.55 -8.75 -11.42
C LEU A 195 6.16 -8.27 -11.83
N MET A 196 5.52 -7.56 -10.93
CA MET A 196 4.18 -7.02 -11.13
C MET A 196 4.23 -5.58 -11.62
N VAL A 197 3.25 -5.21 -12.43
CA VAL A 197 3.01 -3.84 -12.88
C VAL A 197 1.57 -3.42 -12.58
N GLN A 198 1.36 -2.14 -12.44
CA GLN A 198 0.04 -1.56 -12.19
C GLN A 198 -0.16 -0.30 -13.02
N SER A 199 -1.35 -0.13 -13.60
CA SER A 199 -1.81 1.09 -14.25
C SER A 199 -3.33 1.17 -14.16
N SER A 200 -3.90 2.33 -14.42
CA SER A 200 -5.36 2.50 -14.48
C SER A 200 -6.03 1.64 -15.57
N SER A 201 -5.32 1.32 -16.66
CA SER A 201 -5.84 0.48 -17.73
C SER A 201 -5.88 -1.01 -17.41
N LEU A 202 -5.12 -1.47 -16.40
CA LEU A 202 -5.06 -2.87 -16.00
C LEU A 202 -6.08 -3.23 -14.91
N GLY A 203 -6.63 -2.22 -14.21
CA GLY A 203 -7.58 -2.40 -13.12
C GLY A 203 -6.96 -2.99 -11.84
N SER A 204 -6.07 -3.99 -11.94
CA SER A 204 -5.39 -4.64 -10.81
C SER A 204 -3.91 -4.87 -11.11
N PRO A 205 -3.06 -5.11 -10.10
CA PRO A 205 -1.68 -5.53 -10.31
C PRO A 205 -1.60 -6.77 -11.20
N THR A 206 -0.81 -6.70 -12.26
CA THR A 206 -0.70 -7.73 -13.29
C THR A 206 0.76 -8.10 -13.50
N ALA A 207 1.08 -9.39 -13.67
CA ALA A 207 2.45 -9.82 -13.95
C ALA A 207 2.94 -9.21 -15.28
N LEU A 208 4.16 -8.68 -15.29
CA LEU A 208 4.73 -8.01 -16.48
C LEU A 208 4.65 -8.90 -17.73
N ARG A 209 4.83 -10.23 -17.58
CA ARG A 209 4.72 -11.20 -18.69
C ARG A 209 3.32 -11.29 -19.32
N GLN A 210 2.27 -10.87 -18.61
CA GLN A 210 0.88 -10.91 -19.10
C GLN A 210 0.47 -9.63 -19.82
N VAL A 211 1.28 -8.58 -19.68
CA VAL A 211 1.04 -7.31 -20.37
C VAL A 211 1.54 -7.38 -21.81
N GLU A 212 0.87 -6.72 -22.74
CA GLU A 212 1.33 -6.64 -24.12
C GLU A 212 2.65 -5.85 -24.22
N GLN A 213 3.65 -6.43 -24.88
CA GLN A 213 4.97 -5.82 -25.05
C GLN A 213 4.97 -4.85 -26.24
N THR A 214 4.36 -3.69 -26.02
CA THR A 214 4.29 -2.63 -27.04
C THR A 214 4.90 -1.33 -26.52
N ASP A 215 5.43 -0.53 -27.43
CA ASP A 215 5.89 0.84 -27.13
C ASP A 215 4.73 1.70 -26.56
N GLY A 216 3.51 1.45 -27.01
CA GLY A 216 2.32 2.15 -26.52
C GLY A 216 2.09 1.92 -25.04
N PHE A 217 2.17 0.65 -24.58
CA PHE A 217 2.07 0.33 -23.16
C PHE A 217 3.25 0.91 -22.38
N ARG A 218 4.49 0.72 -22.85
CA ARG A 218 5.69 1.22 -22.17
C ARG A 218 5.68 2.74 -21.99
N ARG A 219 5.07 3.49 -22.92
CA ARG A 219 4.89 4.95 -22.82
C ARG A 219 3.67 5.38 -22.01
N SER A 220 2.85 4.44 -21.58
CA SER A 220 1.71 4.73 -20.70
C SER A 220 2.18 5.05 -19.27
N SER A 221 1.27 5.57 -18.45
CA SER A 221 1.55 5.80 -17.02
C SER A 221 1.31 4.51 -16.24
N PHE A 222 2.28 3.62 -16.24
CA PHE A 222 2.30 2.44 -15.38
C PHE A 222 3.47 2.49 -14.40
N ARG A 223 3.46 1.61 -13.41
CA ARG A 223 4.53 1.45 -12.44
C ARG A 223 4.90 0.00 -12.23
N TYR A 224 6.18 -0.29 -12.08
CA TYR A 224 6.66 -1.56 -11.57
C TYR A 224 6.48 -1.58 -10.05
N LEU A 225 5.95 -2.66 -9.53
CA LEU A 225 5.74 -2.88 -8.10
C LEU A 225 6.90 -3.70 -7.53
N ASP A 226 7.43 -3.25 -6.40
CA ASP A 226 8.48 -3.93 -5.64
C ASP A 226 9.71 -4.30 -6.47
N PHE A 227 10.16 -3.34 -7.30
CA PHE A 227 11.30 -3.52 -8.19
C PHE A 227 12.59 -3.92 -7.45
N HIS A 228 12.69 -3.61 -6.17
CA HIS A 228 13.79 -4.04 -5.28
C HIS A 228 13.91 -5.57 -5.14
N ASN A 229 12.84 -6.33 -5.43
CA ASN A 229 12.87 -7.80 -5.47
C ASN A 229 13.46 -8.36 -6.78
N TRP A 230 13.52 -7.53 -7.82
CA TRP A 230 14.11 -7.85 -9.10
C TRP A 230 15.52 -7.30 -9.27
N SER A 231 15.79 -6.11 -8.75
CA SER A 231 17.05 -5.37 -8.93
C SER A 231 17.76 -5.16 -7.59
N GLU A 232 18.96 -5.71 -7.46
CA GLU A 232 19.82 -5.44 -6.30
C GLU A 232 20.19 -3.94 -6.21
N ALA A 233 20.44 -3.30 -7.36
CA ALA A 233 20.66 -1.84 -7.41
C ALA A 233 19.41 -1.07 -6.95
N GLY A 234 18.19 -1.57 -7.27
CA GLY A 234 16.95 -1.04 -6.75
C GLY A 234 16.83 -1.16 -5.23
N ALA A 235 17.21 -2.32 -4.67
CA ALA A 235 17.30 -2.51 -3.23
C ALA A 235 18.34 -1.59 -2.58
N GLU A 236 19.48 -1.37 -3.23
CA GLU A 236 20.51 -0.43 -2.76
C GLU A 236 20.03 1.02 -2.72
N ILE A 237 19.28 1.46 -3.74
CA ILE A 237 18.67 2.81 -3.74
C ILE A 237 17.65 2.92 -2.60
N MET A 238 16.75 1.94 -2.45
CA MET A 238 15.76 1.91 -1.37
C MET A 238 16.42 1.99 0.01
N MET A 239 17.53 1.29 0.19
CA MET A 239 18.25 1.20 1.47
C MET A 239 19.47 2.12 1.52
N HIS A 240 19.55 3.16 0.69
CA HIS A 240 20.71 4.02 0.60
C HIS A 240 20.97 4.75 1.94
N PRO A 241 22.24 4.82 2.43
CA PRO A 241 22.55 5.37 3.76
C PRO A 241 21.98 6.77 4.00
N ARG A 242 22.10 7.67 3.05
CA ARG A 242 21.59 9.05 3.18
C ARG A 242 20.07 9.15 3.31
N VAL A 243 19.35 8.22 2.67
CA VAL A 243 17.88 8.13 2.81
C VAL A 243 17.52 7.54 4.16
N ILE A 244 18.17 6.42 4.52
CA ILE A 244 17.89 5.71 5.78
C ILE A 244 18.26 6.55 7.00
N GLU A 245 19.35 7.32 6.96
CA GLU A 245 19.75 8.24 8.02
C GLU A 245 18.64 9.25 8.32
N PHE A 246 18.12 9.92 7.28
CA PHE A 246 17.03 10.88 7.45
C PHE A 246 15.74 10.24 7.92
N VAL A 247 15.30 9.15 7.29
CA VAL A 247 14.05 8.45 7.64
C VAL A 247 14.12 7.91 9.06
N ARG A 248 15.27 7.36 9.49
CA ARG A 248 15.49 6.90 10.86
C ARG A 248 15.42 8.04 11.87
N ALA A 249 16.03 9.18 11.53
CA ALA A 249 15.95 10.37 12.38
C ALA A 249 14.51 10.89 12.49
N TYR A 250 13.76 10.93 11.39
CA TYR A 250 12.34 11.32 11.36
C TYR A 250 11.46 10.38 12.20
N LEU A 251 11.56 9.07 11.98
CA LEU A 251 10.73 8.09 12.68
C LEU A 251 11.18 7.86 14.15
N GLY A 252 12.42 8.22 14.49
CA GLY A 252 12.99 8.01 15.84
C GLY A 252 13.36 6.57 16.15
N VAL A 253 13.15 5.63 15.22
CA VAL A 253 13.40 4.18 15.36
C VAL A 253 13.96 3.59 14.08
N THR A 254 14.38 2.33 14.12
CA THR A 254 14.83 1.58 12.93
C THR A 254 13.70 1.48 11.89
N PRO A 255 13.87 2.03 10.68
CA PRO A 255 12.85 1.97 9.64
C PRO A 255 12.66 0.57 9.06
N VAL A 256 11.42 0.31 8.62
CA VAL A 256 11.08 -0.79 7.71
C VAL A 256 10.75 -0.20 6.35
N ALA A 257 11.52 -0.56 5.32
CA ALA A 257 11.15 -0.24 3.94
C ALA A 257 10.05 -1.19 3.46
N MET A 258 8.91 -0.61 3.08
CA MET A 258 7.67 -1.34 2.83
C MET A 258 7.54 -1.80 1.38
N GLN A 259 7.90 -0.94 0.44
CA GLN A 259 7.68 -1.16 -1.00
C GLN A 259 8.55 -0.23 -1.86
N THR A 260 8.70 -0.61 -3.13
CA THR A 260 9.18 0.31 -4.17
C THR A 260 8.19 0.39 -5.32
N LEU A 261 8.07 1.59 -5.89
CA LEU A 261 7.30 1.88 -7.09
C LEU A 261 8.25 2.53 -8.10
N LEU A 262 8.53 1.86 -9.22
CA LEU A 262 9.40 2.42 -10.24
C LEU A 262 8.57 2.86 -11.45
N PHE A 263 8.89 4.03 -11.97
CA PHE A 263 8.18 4.69 -13.06
C PHE A 263 9.15 5.04 -14.18
N GLU A 264 8.75 4.79 -15.42
CA GLU A 264 9.44 5.30 -16.60
C GLU A 264 8.85 6.64 -17.06
N ASN A 265 7.60 6.90 -16.72
CA ASN A 265 6.86 8.09 -17.12
C ASN A 265 6.17 8.79 -15.94
N GLY A 266 5.85 10.06 -16.08
CA GLY A 266 5.06 10.79 -15.08
C GLY A 266 3.66 10.18 -14.90
N THR A 267 3.25 9.98 -13.65
CA THR A 267 1.98 9.30 -13.31
C THR A 267 0.75 10.11 -13.61
N GLN A 268 0.86 11.44 -13.64
CA GLN A 268 -0.27 12.37 -13.73
C GLN A 268 -1.30 12.13 -12.60
N GLN A 269 -0.88 11.51 -11.50
CA GLN A 269 -1.75 11.26 -10.35
C GLN A 269 -2.18 12.59 -9.74
N ARG A 270 -3.46 12.72 -9.44
CA ARG A 270 -4.03 13.91 -8.81
C ARG A 270 -3.46 14.14 -7.41
N ALA A 271 -3.77 15.28 -6.81
CA ALA A 271 -3.40 15.62 -5.45
C ALA A 271 -3.89 14.55 -4.47
N HIS A 272 -2.98 14.01 -3.66
CA HIS A 272 -3.28 12.99 -2.67
C HIS A 272 -2.35 13.09 -1.46
N GLN A 273 -2.67 12.33 -0.42
CA GLN A 273 -1.84 12.11 0.76
C GLN A 273 -1.58 10.60 0.87
N ASP A 274 -0.33 10.19 1.03
CA ASP A 274 0.05 8.78 1.00
C ASP A 274 -0.58 7.96 2.11
N PHE A 275 -0.77 8.52 3.29
CA PHE A 275 -1.37 7.81 4.41
C PHE A 275 -2.74 7.19 4.08
N ALA A 276 -3.49 7.82 3.16
CA ALA A 276 -4.80 7.33 2.77
C ALA A 276 -4.73 6.05 1.93
N TYR A 277 -3.64 5.85 1.17
CA TYR A 277 -3.48 4.74 0.22
C TYR A 277 -2.43 3.71 0.64
N VAL A 278 -1.37 4.14 1.35
CA VAL A 278 -0.27 3.27 1.78
C VAL A 278 -0.58 2.78 3.19
N HIS A 279 -1.35 1.72 3.27
CA HIS A 279 -1.88 1.23 4.54
C HIS A 279 -0.77 0.69 5.45
N SER A 280 -0.71 1.22 6.66
CA SER A 280 0.08 0.73 7.79
C SER A 280 -0.77 0.76 9.05
N LEU A 281 -0.37 0.08 10.12
CA LEU A 281 -1.09 0.13 11.41
C LEU A 281 -1.00 1.51 12.05
N ASN A 282 0.08 2.24 11.75
CA ASN A 282 0.26 3.65 12.12
C ASN A 282 0.61 4.46 10.86
N PRO A 283 -0.37 5.03 10.13
CA PRO A 283 -0.12 5.81 8.93
C PRO A 283 0.57 7.17 9.19
N ALA A 284 0.61 7.65 10.43
CA ALA A 284 1.39 8.83 10.79
C ALA A 284 2.90 8.52 10.73
N ALA A 285 3.30 7.30 11.13
CA ALA A 285 4.69 6.82 11.04
C ALA A 285 5.01 6.27 9.63
N LEU A 286 4.78 7.08 8.60
CA LEU A 286 5.02 6.74 7.19
C LEU A 286 5.79 7.87 6.52
N ALA A 287 6.83 7.52 5.75
CA ALA A 287 7.56 8.44 4.88
C ALA A 287 7.62 7.90 3.46
N GLY A 288 7.53 8.79 2.47
CA GLY A 288 7.85 8.51 1.09
C GLY A 288 9.22 9.09 0.73
N ALA A 289 9.98 8.40 -0.10
CA ALA A 289 11.21 8.92 -0.71
C ALA A 289 11.17 8.68 -2.23
N TRP A 290 11.24 9.75 -2.98
CA TRP A 290 11.27 9.76 -4.44
C TRP A 290 12.66 10.09 -4.93
N VAL A 291 13.20 9.26 -5.80
CA VAL A 291 14.53 9.38 -6.38
C VAL A 291 14.43 9.70 -7.87
N ALA A 292 15.08 10.76 -8.32
CA ALA A 292 15.23 11.08 -9.73
C ALA A 292 16.23 10.12 -10.39
N LEU A 293 15.78 9.29 -11.33
CA LEU A 293 16.65 8.40 -12.11
C LEU A 293 17.19 9.06 -13.38
N GLU A 294 16.70 10.24 -13.71
CA GLU A 294 17.15 11.13 -14.80
C GLU A 294 16.87 12.59 -14.42
N ASP A 295 17.40 13.52 -15.19
CA ASP A 295 17.04 14.94 -15.04
C ASP A 295 15.58 15.16 -15.43
N VAL A 296 14.80 15.82 -14.59
CA VAL A 296 13.37 16.03 -14.81
C VAL A 296 13.16 17.22 -15.76
N HIS A 297 12.59 16.94 -16.93
CA HIS A 297 12.18 18.02 -17.84
C HIS A 297 10.84 18.63 -17.39
N PRO A 298 10.65 19.97 -17.44
CA PRO A 298 9.40 20.63 -17.04
C PRO A 298 8.13 20.11 -17.73
N ASP A 299 8.25 19.62 -18.98
CA ASP A 299 7.14 19.11 -19.79
C ASP A 299 6.91 17.58 -19.65
N ALA A 300 7.74 16.89 -18.86
CA ALA A 300 7.65 15.43 -18.66
C ALA A 300 6.65 15.01 -17.59
N GLY A 301 5.86 15.93 -17.05
CA GLY A 301 4.94 15.66 -15.93
C GLY A 301 5.65 15.58 -14.58
N PRO A 302 6.37 16.63 -14.16
CA PRO A 302 7.06 16.66 -12.87
C PRO A 302 6.11 16.46 -11.70
N LEU A 303 6.66 15.93 -10.60
CA LEU A 303 5.98 15.86 -9.31
C LEU A 303 5.70 17.28 -8.81
N PHE A 304 4.55 17.48 -8.18
CA PHE A 304 4.23 18.69 -7.44
C PHE A 304 3.86 18.38 -6.00
N TYR A 305 4.01 19.34 -5.11
CA TYR A 305 3.57 19.25 -3.72
C TYR A 305 3.18 20.65 -3.20
N TYR A 306 2.44 20.65 -2.09
CA TYR A 306 2.07 21.87 -1.38
C TYR A 306 2.83 21.92 -0.04
N ALA A 307 3.81 22.83 0.05
CA ALA A 307 4.64 22.99 1.25
C ALA A 307 3.77 23.31 2.49
N GLY A 308 4.02 22.65 3.60
CA GLY A 308 3.28 22.84 4.85
C GLY A 308 1.88 22.20 4.89
N SER A 309 1.42 21.59 3.79
CA SER A 309 0.07 20.99 3.73
C SER A 309 -0.14 19.83 4.71
N HIS A 310 0.92 19.11 5.09
CA HIS A 310 0.87 17.98 6.04
C HIS A 310 0.30 18.37 7.41
N ARG A 311 0.47 19.63 7.82
CA ARG A 311 -0.01 20.19 9.11
C ARG A 311 -1.25 21.07 8.97
N GLN A 312 -1.43 21.73 7.83
CA GLN A 312 -2.46 22.75 7.64
C GLN A 312 -3.75 22.18 7.02
N VAL A 313 -3.63 21.15 6.15
CA VAL A 313 -4.78 20.52 5.51
C VAL A 313 -5.39 19.51 6.48
N ARG A 314 -6.69 19.66 6.75
CA ARG A 314 -7.42 18.71 7.58
C ARG A 314 -7.49 17.35 6.89
N LYS A 315 -7.28 16.28 7.68
CA LYS A 315 -7.41 14.93 7.17
C LYS A 315 -8.87 14.68 6.79
N HIS A 316 -9.06 14.28 5.54
CA HIS A 316 -10.39 13.93 5.03
C HIS A 316 -10.90 12.66 5.72
N VAL A 317 -12.16 12.70 6.17
CA VAL A 317 -12.83 11.53 6.71
C VAL A 317 -13.82 11.04 5.67
N PHE A 318 -13.63 9.82 5.19
CA PHE A 318 -14.54 9.18 4.23
C PHE A 318 -15.88 8.85 4.88
N GLU A 319 -16.91 8.57 4.08
CA GLU A 319 -18.28 8.30 4.56
C GLU A 319 -18.35 7.12 5.55
N ASN A 320 -17.42 6.15 5.43
CA ASN A 320 -17.29 5.03 6.37
C ASN A 320 -16.67 5.43 7.73
N GLY A 321 -16.30 6.71 7.93
CA GLY A 321 -15.76 7.24 9.19
C GLY A 321 -14.27 6.96 9.42
N THR A 322 -13.52 6.55 8.38
CA THR A 322 -12.05 6.40 8.43
C THR A 322 -11.37 7.45 7.54
N ILE A 323 -10.08 7.69 7.79
CA ILE A 323 -9.21 8.51 6.92
C ILE A 323 -8.49 7.68 5.85
N LEU A 324 -8.69 6.35 5.83
CA LEU A 324 -8.10 5.45 4.84
C LEU A 324 -9.02 5.31 3.64
N ALA A 325 -8.45 5.41 2.44
CA ALA A 325 -9.17 5.20 1.19
C ALA A 325 -9.36 3.70 0.93
N GLU A 326 -10.57 3.29 0.63
CA GLU A 326 -10.92 1.90 0.32
C GLU A 326 -11.53 1.82 -1.08
N GLY A 327 -11.01 0.89 -1.88
CA GLY A 327 -11.48 0.67 -3.24
C GLY A 327 -11.24 1.85 -4.19
N ASP A 328 -11.94 1.83 -5.30
CA ASP A 328 -11.94 2.87 -6.34
C ASP A 328 -13.37 3.42 -6.50
N GLY A 329 -13.51 4.72 -6.73
CA GLY A 329 -14.84 5.26 -6.98
C GLY A 329 -14.94 6.78 -6.88
N PRO A 330 -16.19 7.31 -6.92
CA PRO A 330 -16.45 8.74 -6.82
C PRO A 330 -15.91 9.41 -5.56
N HIS A 331 -15.88 8.67 -4.43
CA HIS A 331 -15.37 9.16 -3.14
C HIS A 331 -13.86 9.45 -3.20
N ILE A 332 -13.08 8.68 -3.98
CA ILE A 332 -11.66 8.94 -4.20
C ILE A 332 -11.47 10.25 -4.96
N ARG A 333 -12.27 10.49 -6.00
CA ARG A 333 -12.23 11.76 -6.75
C ARG A 333 -12.62 12.95 -5.86
N ALA A 334 -13.65 12.80 -5.05
CA ALA A 334 -14.07 13.82 -4.10
C ALA A 334 -12.96 14.16 -3.09
N PHE A 335 -12.24 13.15 -2.62
CA PHE A 335 -11.07 13.33 -1.76
C PHE A 335 -9.94 14.12 -2.46
N GLU A 336 -9.59 13.75 -3.69
CA GLU A 336 -8.56 14.45 -4.48
C GLU A 336 -8.94 15.92 -4.74
N GLU A 337 -10.19 16.18 -5.07
CA GLU A 337 -10.74 17.52 -5.29
C GLU A 337 -10.76 18.34 -3.98
N TYR A 338 -11.14 17.71 -2.85
CA TYR A 338 -11.07 18.31 -1.53
C TYR A 338 -9.65 18.78 -1.18
N LEU A 339 -8.65 17.93 -1.38
CA LEU A 339 -7.26 18.26 -1.07
C LEU A 339 -6.76 19.46 -1.87
N GLN A 340 -7.08 19.50 -3.16
CA GLN A 340 -6.69 20.61 -4.02
C GLN A 340 -7.38 21.91 -3.59
N ALA A 341 -8.70 21.88 -3.40
CA ALA A 341 -9.48 23.04 -2.99
C ALA A 341 -9.04 23.58 -1.62
N GLU A 342 -8.71 22.69 -0.68
CA GLU A 342 -8.27 23.09 0.65
C GLU A 342 -6.87 23.72 0.62
N CYS A 343 -5.93 23.19 -0.17
CA CYS A 343 -4.63 23.82 -0.38
C CYS A 343 -4.77 25.23 -0.99
N GLU A 344 -5.64 25.40 -1.99
CA GLU A 344 -5.93 26.67 -2.62
C GLU A 344 -6.58 27.65 -1.64
N ARG A 345 -7.56 27.20 -0.85
CA ARG A 345 -8.22 28.00 0.20
C ARG A 345 -7.24 28.51 1.28
N LEU A 346 -6.27 27.69 1.62
CA LEU A 346 -5.21 28.02 2.60
C LEU A 346 -4.10 28.88 2.00
N GLY A 347 -4.11 29.13 0.68
CA GLY A 347 -3.07 29.90 0.00
C GLY A 347 -1.71 29.18 -0.04
N LEU A 348 -1.69 27.85 0.01
CA LEU A 348 -0.44 27.08 -0.02
C LEU A 348 0.19 27.13 -1.41
N GLU A 349 1.50 27.34 -1.45
CA GLU A 349 2.24 27.35 -2.70
C GLU A 349 2.33 25.95 -3.31
N ARG A 350 1.95 25.82 -4.57
CA ARG A 350 2.15 24.61 -5.36
C ARG A 350 3.52 24.61 -6.01
N VAL A 351 4.43 23.85 -5.45
CA VAL A 351 5.82 23.71 -5.94
C VAL A 351 5.90 22.57 -6.96
N ARG A 352 6.58 22.79 -8.09
CA ARG A 352 6.91 21.75 -9.07
C ARG A 352 8.37 21.32 -8.87
N LEU A 353 8.61 20.02 -8.72
CA LEU A 353 9.94 19.46 -8.51
C LEU A 353 10.66 19.26 -9.86
N ILE A 354 11.64 20.10 -10.14
CA ILE A 354 12.55 19.97 -11.28
C ILE A 354 13.88 19.44 -10.74
N ALA A 355 13.91 18.15 -10.47
CA ALA A 355 15.05 17.47 -9.88
C ALA A 355 16.11 17.10 -10.92
N ARG A 356 17.37 16.98 -10.48
CA ARG A 356 18.46 16.38 -11.24
C ARG A 356 18.60 14.90 -10.91
N LYS A 357 19.16 14.14 -11.83
CA LYS A 357 19.51 12.74 -11.60
C LYS A 357 20.30 12.58 -10.29
N GLY A 358 19.83 11.73 -9.41
CA GLY A 358 20.45 11.49 -8.09
C GLY A 358 19.85 12.30 -6.94
N ASP A 359 19.02 13.29 -7.23
CA ASP A 359 18.31 14.01 -6.18
C ASP A 359 17.23 13.12 -5.54
N VAL A 360 17.02 13.31 -4.24
CA VAL A 360 15.99 12.63 -3.48
C VAL A 360 15.07 13.65 -2.82
N LEU A 361 13.76 13.46 -2.99
CA LEU A 361 12.72 14.15 -2.21
C LEU A 361 12.17 13.15 -1.19
N ILE A 362 12.26 13.49 0.11
CA ILE A 362 11.59 12.74 1.17
C ILE A 362 10.41 13.57 1.66
N TRP A 363 9.25 12.93 1.88
CA TRP A 363 8.05 13.62 2.35
C TRP A 363 7.31 12.88 3.45
N HIS A 364 6.58 13.66 4.22
CA HIS A 364 5.66 13.23 5.27
C HIS A 364 4.41 12.59 4.66
N SER A 365 3.88 11.52 5.28
CA SER A 365 2.70 10.78 4.79
C SER A 365 1.48 11.66 4.47
N ALA A 366 1.33 12.77 5.19
CA ALA A 366 0.23 13.72 5.04
C ALA A 366 0.57 14.91 4.10
N LEU A 367 1.73 14.97 3.45
CA LEU A 367 2.01 16.00 2.46
C LEU A 367 1.11 15.81 1.25
N VAL A 368 0.38 16.86 0.88
CA VAL A 368 -0.42 16.86 -0.36
C VAL A 368 0.51 16.99 -1.56
N HIS A 369 0.54 15.96 -2.40
CA HIS A 369 1.41 15.91 -3.58
C HIS A 369 0.73 15.17 -4.74
N GLY A 370 1.37 15.20 -5.92
CA GLY A 370 0.86 14.52 -7.11
C GLY A 370 1.77 14.69 -8.31
N GLY A 371 1.30 14.27 -9.49
CA GLY A 371 2.00 14.42 -10.77
C GLY A 371 1.31 15.43 -11.67
N THR A 372 2.08 16.35 -12.28
CA THR A 372 1.51 17.26 -13.28
C THR A 372 1.23 16.54 -14.59
N ALA A 373 0.39 17.12 -15.44
CA ALA A 373 0.17 16.62 -16.78
C ALA A 373 1.49 16.60 -17.59
N ARG A 374 1.65 15.59 -18.42
CA ARG A 374 2.75 15.47 -19.39
C ARG A 374 2.44 16.37 -20.59
N ALA A 375 3.07 17.52 -20.68
CA ALA A 375 2.91 18.44 -21.81
C ALA A 375 3.54 17.86 -23.08
N ASN A 376 4.63 17.10 -22.94
CA ASN A 376 5.27 16.37 -24.03
C ASN A 376 5.29 14.85 -23.74
N PRO A 377 4.40 14.07 -24.37
CA PRO A 377 4.32 12.61 -24.16
C PRO A 377 5.54 11.80 -24.64
N SER A 378 6.44 12.42 -25.44
CA SER A 378 7.68 11.77 -25.87
C SER A 378 8.78 11.77 -24.81
N LEU A 379 8.65 12.62 -23.77
CA LEU A 379 9.59 12.71 -22.67
C LEU A 379 9.26 11.68 -21.59
N THR A 380 10.32 11.09 -21.03
CA THR A 380 10.23 10.23 -19.84
C THR A 380 10.40 11.06 -18.57
N ARG A 381 9.99 10.49 -17.44
CA ARG A 381 10.29 10.97 -16.09
C ARG A 381 10.58 9.75 -15.23
N LYS A 382 11.76 9.18 -15.42
CA LYS A 382 12.17 7.97 -14.71
C LYS A 382 12.44 8.26 -13.25
N SER A 383 11.80 7.52 -12.38
CA SER A 383 11.89 7.73 -10.93
C SER A 383 11.57 6.47 -10.17
N MET A 384 12.04 6.40 -8.92
CA MET A 384 11.69 5.34 -8.00
C MET A 384 11.21 5.94 -6.68
N VAL A 385 10.05 5.48 -6.21
CA VAL A 385 9.51 5.80 -4.88
C VAL A 385 9.74 4.62 -3.96
N SER A 386 10.16 4.89 -2.73
CA SER A 386 10.17 3.92 -1.63
C SER A 386 9.35 4.44 -0.47
N HIS A 387 8.59 3.57 0.19
CA HIS A 387 7.85 3.91 1.41
C HIS A 387 8.48 3.24 2.61
N TYR A 388 8.50 3.95 3.73
CA TYR A 388 9.11 3.51 4.98
C TYR A 388 8.14 3.71 6.15
N SER A 389 8.19 2.79 7.10
CA SER A 389 7.41 2.86 8.34
C SER A 389 8.23 2.27 9.49
N THR A 390 7.59 1.98 10.61
CA THR A 390 8.20 1.31 11.76
C THR A 390 7.84 -0.17 11.80
N ALA A 391 8.58 -0.99 12.56
CA ALA A 391 8.28 -2.40 12.71
C ALA A 391 6.90 -2.67 13.33
N ASP A 392 6.46 -1.81 14.25
CA ASP A 392 5.15 -1.93 14.88
C ASP A 392 4.02 -1.54 13.91
N ALA A 393 4.27 -0.53 13.08
CA ALA A 393 3.29 -0.07 12.09
C ALA A 393 3.22 -0.96 10.83
N TYR A 394 4.31 -1.65 10.49
CA TYR A 394 4.39 -2.58 9.36
C TYR A 394 5.10 -3.88 9.76
N PRO A 395 4.47 -4.68 10.64
CA PRO A 395 5.10 -5.86 11.24
C PRO A 395 5.27 -7.04 10.29
N PHE A 396 4.63 -7.01 9.12
CA PHE A 396 4.68 -8.06 8.09
C PHE A 396 4.41 -7.46 6.70
N ASP A 397 4.89 -8.17 5.66
CA ASP A 397 4.68 -7.73 4.28
C ASP A 397 3.22 -7.94 3.84
N ARG A 398 2.43 -6.88 3.88
CA ARG A 398 1.00 -6.90 3.53
C ARG A 398 0.73 -7.08 2.04
N ARG A 399 1.70 -6.78 1.20
CA ARG A 399 1.55 -6.84 -0.26
C ARG A 399 1.81 -8.23 -0.82
N ASN A 400 2.52 -9.05 -0.06
CA ASN A 400 2.99 -10.38 -0.47
C ASN A 400 2.56 -11.45 0.54
N ALA A 401 1.35 -11.35 1.07
CA ALA A 401 0.83 -12.20 2.14
C ALA A 401 0.87 -13.71 1.82
N GLY A 402 0.71 -14.09 0.55
CA GLY A 402 0.82 -15.48 0.10
C GLY A 402 2.25 -15.97 -0.10
N ALA A 403 3.25 -15.09 -0.07
CA ALA A 403 4.67 -15.43 -0.15
C ALA A 403 5.27 -15.57 1.25
N ARG A 404 6.42 -16.22 1.36
CA ARG A 404 7.21 -16.25 2.60
C ARG A 404 8.29 -15.16 2.52
N PRO A 405 8.02 -13.92 2.98
CA PRO A 405 9.00 -12.86 2.92
C PRO A 405 10.15 -13.18 3.87
N GLN A 406 11.37 -12.89 3.43
CA GLN A 406 12.54 -12.87 4.32
C GLN A 406 12.77 -11.44 4.77
N VAL A 407 12.95 -11.24 6.07
CA VAL A 407 13.41 -9.95 6.60
C VAL A 407 14.90 -9.83 6.31
N LYS A 408 15.28 -8.80 5.58
CA LYS A 408 16.66 -8.41 5.31
C LYS A 408 16.98 -7.10 5.99
N SER A 409 18.27 -6.89 6.31
CA SER A 409 18.73 -5.65 6.93
C SER A 409 19.87 -5.06 6.12
N ARG A 410 19.85 -3.74 5.93
CA ARG A 410 20.92 -2.98 5.27
C ARG A 410 20.94 -1.55 5.82
N ASN A 411 22.13 -1.02 6.09
CA ASN A 411 22.34 0.37 6.51
C ASN A 411 21.49 0.83 7.72
N GLY A 412 21.20 -0.08 8.66
CA GLY A 412 20.42 0.24 9.86
C GLY A 412 18.91 0.31 9.67
N ALA A 413 18.39 -0.26 8.58
CA ALA A 413 16.96 -0.44 8.33
C ALA A 413 16.68 -1.89 7.90
N THR A 414 15.40 -2.27 7.89
CA THR A 414 14.94 -3.60 7.46
C THR A 414 13.99 -3.50 6.28
N TYR A 415 13.84 -4.57 5.52
CA TYR A 415 12.85 -4.69 4.46
C TYR A 415 12.44 -6.16 4.25
N TYR A 416 11.30 -6.36 3.62
CA TYR A 416 10.81 -7.68 3.26
C TYR A 416 11.20 -7.99 1.82
N ALA A 417 11.98 -9.06 1.64
CA ALA A 417 12.32 -9.58 0.32
C ALA A 417 11.48 -10.82 0.01
N LEU A 418 10.96 -10.93 -1.20
CA LEU A 418 10.23 -12.12 -1.63
C LEU A 418 11.14 -13.34 -1.66
N GLN A 419 10.68 -14.45 -1.09
CA GLN A 419 11.26 -15.76 -1.28
C GLN A 419 10.48 -16.46 -2.39
N CYS A 420 11.05 -16.52 -3.60
CA CYS A 420 10.49 -17.31 -4.70
C CYS A 420 10.85 -18.78 -4.48
N ASP A 421 9.86 -19.63 -4.20
CA ASP A 421 10.05 -21.07 -4.08
C ASP A 421 10.50 -21.66 -5.44
N GLY A 422 11.74 -22.12 -5.53
CA GLY A 422 12.21 -23.11 -6.49
C GLY A 422 12.69 -22.67 -7.87
N HIS A 423 12.37 -21.48 -8.36
CA HIS A 423 12.90 -20.99 -9.64
C HIS A 423 13.41 -19.56 -9.49
N ARG A 424 14.71 -19.45 -9.26
CA ARG A 424 15.45 -18.18 -9.32
C ARG A 424 15.68 -17.72 -10.76
N GLU A 425 14.64 -17.58 -11.55
CA GLU A 425 14.79 -16.87 -12.81
C GLU A 425 14.96 -15.38 -12.54
N GLY A 426 16.20 -14.93 -12.52
CA GLY A 426 16.54 -13.52 -12.49
C GLY A 426 16.70 -12.86 -11.13
N LEU A 427 16.60 -13.59 -10.03
CA LEU A 427 17.11 -13.10 -8.75
C LEU A 427 18.63 -13.30 -8.71
N PHE A 428 19.35 -12.25 -8.34
CA PHE A 428 20.80 -12.33 -8.15
C PHE A 428 21.15 -13.43 -7.15
N PRO A 429 22.25 -14.17 -7.34
CA PRO A 429 22.72 -15.07 -6.30
C PRO A 429 22.89 -14.27 -5.01
N LEU A 430 22.24 -14.73 -3.97
CA LEU A 430 22.45 -14.24 -2.62
C LEU A 430 23.70 -14.98 -2.14
N ASP A 431 24.88 -14.36 -2.25
CA ASP A 431 26.08 -14.79 -1.55
C ASP A 431 25.95 -14.46 -0.06
#